data_3852017b9be802b3e5ea2cff34aabfb6
#
_entry.id   3852017b9be802b3e5ea2cff34aabfb6
#
_cell.length_a   1.000
_cell.length_b   1.000
_cell.length_c   1.000
_cell.angle_alpha   90.00
_cell.angle_beta   90.00
_cell.angle_gamma   90.00
#
_symmetry.space_group_name_H-M   'P 1'
#
loop_
_entity.id
_entity.type
_entity.pdbx_description
1 polymer ?
#
loop_
_entity_poly.entity_id
_entity_poly.type
_entity_poly.pdbx_seq_one_letter_code
_entity_poly.pdbx_strand_id
1 'polypeptide(L)'
;LLLLHRTFPKLRVINLPSLELCYDEDAKQRKFYWRSIPILLRSAIADHYYLRQTLAIEQFDLVISDNRFGFFSKDVRCVYITHQLYPILPKRLFLFQPLVRWLHARVYNRYDEVWVPDYEDIKDNLSGDLSHGGHFDKRAKYIGPLSRFSLCTSKKIQAGCRINHYSTVAILSGLEPQRTIFEQQILHRFSISTDSLLLVRGKVSEPQTTIQKNNITIVPNLNDSEMVIAMTNAQKIIVRSGYSTIMDLEALGVLSKAELHPTPGQSEQEYLAQRLMRV
;
A
#
# COMPACT_ATOMS: atom_id res chain seq x y z
N LEU A 1 1.69 1.42 14.11
CA LEU A 1 1.00 1.51 15.40
C LEU A 1 0.83 2.93 15.88
N LEU A 2 1.91 3.75 15.96
CA LEU A 2 1.84 5.15 16.40
C LEU A 2 0.80 5.96 15.62
N LEU A 3 0.71 5.78 14.29
CA LEU A 3 -0.27 6.45 13.46
C LEU A 3 -1.70 6.02 13.81
N LEU A 4 -1.94 4.71 13.98
CA LEU A 4 -3.26 4.19 14.36
C LEU A 4 -3.72 4.72 15.72
N HIS A 5 -2.86 4.72 16.73
CA HIS A 5 -3.19 5.27 18.04
C HIS A 5 -3.48 6.78 18.02
N ARG A 6 -2.78 7.55 17.15
CA ARG A 6 -3.06 8.98 16.98
C ARG A 6 -4.39 9.24 16.29
N THR A 7 -4.70 8.44 15.25
CA THR A 7 -5.92 8.63 14.45
C THR A 7 -7.16 8.07 15.14
N PHE A 8 -7.02 6.93 15.83
CA PHE A 8 -8.10 6.21 16.48
C PHE A 8 -7.77 5.87 17.94
N PRO A 9 -7.71 6.84 18.84
CA PRO A 9 -7.26 6.64 20.24
C PRO A 9 -8.17 5.71 21.06
N LYS A 10 -9.41 5.50 20.63
CA LYS A 10 -10.38 4.62 21.30
C LYS A 10 -10.34 3.18 20.85
N LEU A 11 -9.61 2.88 19.76
CA LEU A 11 -9.51 1.50 19.26
C LEU A 11 -8.53 0.70 20.12
N ARG A 12 -8.94 -0.50 20.50
CA ARG A 12 -8.03 -1.50 21.06
C ARG A 12 -7.13 -2.02 19.94
N VAL A 13 -5.84 -1.79 20.05
CA VAL A 13 -4.84 -2.26 19.09
C VAL A 13 -4.02 -3.36 19.73
N ILE A 14 -3.94 -4.50 19.07
CA ILE A 14 -3.17 -5.67 19.50
C ILE A 14 -2.04 -5.91 18.50
N ASN A 15 -0.81 -6.02 19.03
CA ASN A 15 0.35 -6.37 18.22
C ASN A 15 0.35 -7.86 17.91
N LEU A 16 0.26 -8.19 16.64
CA LEU A 16 0.54 -9.53 16.16
C LEU A 16 2.00 -9.63 15.69
N PRO A 17 2.62 -10.82 15.75
CA PRO A 17 3.92 -11.03 15.15
C PRO A 17 3.89 -10.60 13.69
N SER A 18 4.77 -9.66 13.32
CA SER A 18 4.86 -9.19 11.95
C SER A 18 5.59 -10.20 11.08
N LEU A 19 5.19 -10.29 9.83
CA LEU A 19 5.98 -10.94 8.79
C LEU A 19 7.19 -10.07 8.49
N GLU A 20 8.37 -10.49 8.91
CA GLU A 20 9.63 -9.87 8.50
C GLU A 20 10.02 -10.39 7.11
N LEU A 21 9.44 -9.79 6.07
CA LEU A 21 9.91 -9.98 4.70
C LEU A 21 11.12 -9.08 4.48
N CYS A 22 12.32 -9.65 4.48
CA CYS A 22 13.55 -8.93 4.14
C CYS A 22 13.71 -8.92 2.63
N TYR A 23 13.81 -7.72 2.04
CA TYR A 23 14.20 -7.54 0.63
C TYR A 23 15.73 -7.45 0.57
N ASP A 24 16.36 -8.31 -0.24
CA ASP A 24 17.80 -8.23 -0.52
C ASP A 24 18.10 -6.98 -1.37
N GLU A 25 19.28 -6.37 -1.17
CA GLU A 25 19.78 -5.25 -2.00
C GLU A 25 19.89 -5.64 -3.48
N ASP A 26 20.37 -6.85 -3.73
CA ASP A 26 20.39 -7.47 -5.05
C ASP A 26 19.02 -8.06 -5.36
N ALA A 27 18.32 -7.49 -6.33
CA ALA A 27 17.00 -7.92 -6.84
C ALA A 27 16.97 -9.35 -7.44
N LYS A 28 17.65 -10.32 -6.82
CA LYS A 28 17.60 -11.74 -7.23
C LYS A 28 16.30 -12.38 -6.73
N GLN A 29 15.20 -11.97 -7.38
CA GLN A 29 13.80 -12.35 -7.11
C GLN A 29 13.56 -13.83 -6.80
N ARG A 30 14.31 -14.75 -7.42
CA ARG A 30 14.06 -16.18 -7.29
C ARG A 30 14.24 -16.71 -5.85
N LYS A 31 15.25 -16.23 -5.13
CA LYS A 31 15.48 -16.61 -3.72
C LYS A 31 14.42 -16.03 -2.81
N PHE A 32 13.93 -14.81 -3.09
CA PHE A 32 12.91 -14.14 -2.31
C PHE A 32 11.59 -14.93 -2.30
N TYR A 33 11.07 -15.34 -3.46
CA TYR A 33 9.79 -16.09 -3.54
C TYR A 33 9.86 -17.42 -2.80
N TRP A 34 10.93 -18.22 -2.99
CA TRP A 34 11.06 -19.50 -2.30
C TRP A 34 11.23 -19.38 -0.79
N ARG A 35 11.89 -18.32 -0.32
CA ARG A 35 12.03 -18.02 1.12
C ARG A 35 10.75 -17.48 1.72
N SER A 36 9.95 -16.76 0.97
CA SER A 36 8.71 -16.13 1.45
C SER A 36 7.57 -17.14 1.66
N ILE A 37 7.49 -18.21 0.85
CA ILE A 37 6.41 -19.21 0.97
C ILE A 37 6.32 -19.82 2.38
N PRO A 38 7.39 -20.40 2.97
CA PRO A 38 7.30 -20.96 4.32
C PRO A 38 6.98 -19.90 5.39
N ILE A 39 7.44 -18.67 5.20
CA ILE A 39 7.13 -17.55 6.10
C ILE A 39 5.63 -17.21 6.03
N LEU A 40 5.07 -17.10 4.83
CA LEU A 40 3.65 -16.85 4.61
C LEU A 40 2.77 -17.96 5.21
N LEU A 41 3.16 -19.22 5.03
CA LEU A 41 2.42 -20.36 5.60
C LEU A 41 2.46 -20.35 7.13
N ARG A 42 3.63 -20.14 7.73
CA ARG A 42 3.76 -20.04 9.19
C ARG A 42 2.95 -18.88 9.74
N SER A 43 2.98 -17.72 9.08
CA SER A 43 2.16 -16.58 9.48
C SER A 43 0.67 -16.88 9.38
N ALA A 44 0.21 -17.50 8.29
CA ALA A 44 -1.20 -17.87 8.15
C ALA A 44 -1.67 -18.84 9.24
N ILE A 45 -0.82 -19.81 9.62
CA ILE A 45 -1.11 -20.73 10.73
C ILE A 45 -1.16 -19.97 12.06
N ALA A 46 -0.19 -19.10 12.32
CA ALA A 46 -0.14 -18.31 13.55
C ALA A 46 -1.35 -17.37 13.66
N ASP A 47 -1.72 -16.70 12.57
CA ASP A 47 -2.90 -15.84 12.48
C ASP A 47 -4.19 -16.61 12.78
N HIS A 48 -4.33 -17.80 12.19
CA HIS A 48 -5.52 -18.63 12.42
C HIS A 48 -5.61 -19.11 13.88
N TYR A 49 -4.50 -19.54 14.45
CA TYR A 49 -4.44 -19.94 15.86
C TYR A 49 -4.79 -18.78 16.78
N TYR A 50 -4.23 -17.60 16.54
CA TYR A 50 -4.52 -16.39 17.30
C TYR A 50 -6.00 -16.00 17.22
N LEU A 51 -6.58 -16.00 16.01
CA LEU A 51 -8.00 -15.70 15.83
C LEU A 51 -8.87 -16.68 16.62
N ARG A 52 -8.58 -17.98 16.56
CA ARG A 52 -9.32 -18.99 17.32
C ARG A 52 -9.26 -18.76 18.83
N GLN A 53 -8.09 -18.41 19.37
CA GLN A 53 -7.96 -18.07 20.79
C GLN A 53 -8.78 -16.82 21.15
N THR A 54 -8.75 -15.82 20.29
CA THR A 54 -9.49 -14.57 20.51
C THR A 54 -11.00 -14.81 20.49
N LEU A 55 -11.50 -15.58 19.52
CA LEU A 55 -12.91 -15.93 19.41
C LEU A 55 -13.42 -16.83 20.56
N ALA A 56 -12.54 -17.58 21.21
CA ALA A 56 -12.89 -18.37 22.39
C ALA A 56 -13.13 -17.51 23.65
N ILE A 57 -12.60 -16.27 23.67
CA ILE A 57 -12.67 -15.37 24.83
C ILE A 57 -13.65 -14.22 24.58
N GLU A 58 -13.71 -13.74 23.34
CA GLU A 58 -14.49 -12.56 22.96
C GLU A 58 -15.42 -12.88 21.77
N GLN A 59 -16.63 -12.30 21.77
CA GLN A 59 -17.57 -12.43 20.67
C GLN A 59 -17.38 -11.26 19.69
N PHE A 60 -17.41 -11.58 18.40
CA PHE A 60 -17.32 -10.61 17.30
C PHE A 60 -18.42 -10.91 16.28
N ASP A 61 -19.01 -9.88 15.72
CA ASP A 61 -20.00 -9.97 14.65
C ASP A 61 -19.35 -10.12 13.28
N LEU A 62 -18.10 -9.62 13.13
CA LEU A 62 -17.39 -9.56 11.87
C LEU A 62 -15.88 -9.60 12.08
N VAL A 63 -15.19 -10.38 11.26
CA VAL A 63 -13.74 -10.37 11.12
C VAL A 63 -13.38 -9.83 9.73
N ILE A 64 -12.60 -8.77 9.69
CA ILE A 64 -12.07 -8.22 8.42
C ILE A 64 -10.58 -8.50 8.36
N SER A 65 -10.14 -9.20 7.32
CA SER A 65 -8.75 -9.55 7.06
C SER A 65 -8.21 -8.76 5.87
N ASP A 66 -7.32 -7.81 6.12
CA ASP A 66 -6.63 -7.07 5.06
C ASP A 66 -5.38 -7.83 4.64
N ASN A 67 -5.49 -8.56 3.55
CA ASN A 67 -4.45 -9.33 2.87
C ASN A 67 -3.67 -10.31 3.78
N ARG A 68 -4.29 -10.80 4.88
CA ARG A 68 -3.74 -11.82 5.79
C ARG A 68 -4.51 -13.12 5.65
N PHE A 69 -3.82 -14.20 5.29
CA PHE A 69 -4.43 -15.46 4.85
C PHE A 69 -5.01 -16.33 5.97
N GLY A 70 -4.70 -16.04 7.23
CA GLY A 70 -5.08 -16.86 8.39
C GLY A 70 -6.31 -16.40 9.15
N PHE A 71 -6.80 -15.18 8.94
CA PHE A 71 -7.93 -14.60 9.69
C PHE A 71 -9.27 -15.00 9.11
N PHE A 72 -9.62 -16.27 9.23
CA PHE A 72 -10.94 -16.81 8.84
C PHE A 72 -11.45 -17.77 9.91
N SER A 73 -12.77 -17.83 10.08
CA SER A 73 -13.49 -18.76 10.96
C SER A 73 -14.80 -19.18 10.31
N LYS A 74 -15.39 -20.28 10.81
CA LYS A 74 -16.76 -20.69 10.45
C LYS A 74 -17.79 -20.19 11.45
N ASP A 75 -17.34 -19.68 12.60
CA ASP A 75 -18.17 -19.30 13.73
C ASP A 75 -18.56 -17.81 13.68
N VAL A 76 -17.93 -17.03 12.82
CA VAL A 76 -18.16 -15.60 12.64
C VAL A 76 -18.03 -15.25 11.17
N ARG A 77 -18.82 -14.28 10.71
CA ARG A 77 -18.70 -13.75 9.34
C ARG A 77 -17.31 -13.19 9.10
N CYS A 78 -16.65 -13.64 8.02
CA CYS A 78 -15.30 -13.24 7.68
C CYS A 78 -15.24 -12.60 6.29
N VAL A 79 -14.62 -11.42 6.22
CA VAL A 79 -14.38 -10.67 4.98
C VAL A 79 -12.88 -10.62 4.71
N TYR A 80 -12.50 -10.89 3.48
CA TYR A 80 -11.13 -10.75 3.00
C TYR A 80 -11.01 -9.52 2.11
N ILE A 81 -10.11 -8.59 2.43
CA ILE A 81 -9.83 -7.42 1.59
C ILE A 81 -8.58 -7.70 0.78
N THR A 82 -8.67 -7.57 -0.54
CA THR A 82 -7.51 -7.65 -1.44
C THR A 82 -7.80 -6.98 -2.78
N HIS A 83 -6.81 -6.29 -3.34
CA HIS A 83 -6.83 -5.81 -4.71
C HIS A 83 -6.18 -6.81 -5.69
N GLN A 84 -5.69 -7.95 -5.19
CA GLN A 84 -5.02 -8.98 -5.97
C GLN A 84 -5.81 -10.28 -5.98
N LEU A 85 -6.96 -10.31 -6.64
CA LEU A 85 -7.70 -11.57 -6.87
C LEU A 85 -6.88 -12.52 -7.75
N TYR A 86 -6.12 -11.95 -8.69
CA TYR A 86 -5.30 -12.67 -9.68
C TYR A 86 -3.83 -12.21 -9.56
N PRO A 87 -3.05 -12.70 -8.58
CA PRO A 87 -1.66 -12.32 -8.41
C PRO A 87 -0.86 -12.51 -9.69
N ILE A 88 -0.02 -11.53 -10.03
CA ILE A 88 0.83 -11.57 -11.23
C ILE A 88 2.25 -11.98 -10.81
N LEU A 89 2.74 -13.08 -11.37
CA LEU A 89 4.10 -13.53 -11.14
C LEU A 89 5.09 -12.86 -12.12
N PRO A 90 6.37 -12.72 -11.73
CA PRO A 90 7.43 -12.32 -12.65
C PRO A 90 7.47 -13.21 -13.88
N LYS A 91 7.87 -12.64 -15.02
CA LYS A 91 7.95 -13.36 -16.32
C LYS A 91 8.64 -14.72 -16.25
N ARG A 92 9.69 -14.84 -15.43
CA ARG A 92 10.45 -16.10 -15.24
C ARG A 92 9.66 -17.21 -14.53
N LEU A 93 8.61 -16.86 -13.78
CA LEU A 93 7.76 -17.80 -13.03
C LEU A 93 6.36 -17.93 -13.64
N PHE A 94 6.14 -17.39 -14.82
CA PHE A 94 4.84 -17.33 -15.47
C PHE A 94 4.18 -18.72 -15.64
N LEU A 95 4.96 -19.76 -15.85
CA LEU A 95 4.44 -21.14 -15.94
C LEU A 95 3.72 -21.59 -14.66
N PHE A 96 4.06 -21.02 -13.51
CA PHE A 96 3.40 -21.32 -12.24
C PHE A 96 2.19 -20.42 -11.96
N GLN A 97 1.88 -19.47 -12.84
CA GLN A 97 0.79 -18.52 -12.70
C GLN A 97 -0.57 -19.20 -12.40
N PRO A 98 -1.00 -20.26 -13.15
CA PRO A 98 -2.26 -20.93 -12.88
C PRO A 98 -2.31 -21.58 -11.48
N LEU A 99 -1.20 -22.19 -11.06
CA LEU A 99 -1.09 -22.83 -9.75
C LEU A 99 -1.22 -21.79 -8.61
N VAL A 100 -0.52 -20.65 -8.74
CA VAL A 100 -0.57 -19.59 -7.74
C VAL A 100 -1.97 -18.98 -7.65
N ARG A 101 -2.62 -18.73 -8.79
CA ARG A 101 -4.01 -18.26 -8.84
C ARG A 101 -4.98 -19.26 -8.19
N TRP A 102 -4.81 -20.54 -8.45
CA TRP A 102 -5.63 -21.59 -7.84
C TRP A 102 -5.42 -21.69 -6.31
N LEU A 103 -4.16 -21.62 -5.85
CA LEU A 103 -3.85 -21.59 -4.40
C LEU A 103 -4.45 -20.35 -3.75
N HIS A 104 -4.33 -19.19 -4.37
CA HIS A 104 -4.88 -17.93 -3.86
C HIS A 104 -6.42 -17.99 -3.81
N ALA A 105 -7.06 -18.55 -4.85
CA ALA A 105 -8.50 -18.78 -4.86
C ALA A 105 -8.95 -19.67 -3.68
N ARG A 106 -8.16 -20.70 -3.33
CA ARG A 106 -8.46 -21.53 -2.15
C ARG A 106 -8.35 -20.78 -0.83
N VAL A 107 -7.53 -19.73 -0.76
CA VAL A 107 -7.45 -18.88 0.43
C VAL A 107 -8.72 -18.06 0.56
N TYR A 108 -9.05 -17.23 -0.44
CA TYR A 108 -10.21 -16.34 -0.32
C TYR A 108 -11.55 -17.10 -0.35
N ASN A 109 -11.58 -18.34 -0.87
CA ASN A 109 -12.75 -19.23 -0.78
C ASN A 109 -13.11 -19.67 0.65
N ARG A 110 -12.28 -19.38 1.64
CA ARG A 110 -12.56 -19.63 3.06
C ARG A 110 -13.32 -18.49 3.74
N TYR A 111 -13.43 -17.36 3.06
CA TYR A 111 -14.13 -16.17 3.55
C TYR A 111 -15.54 -16.11 2.97
N ASP A 112 -16.44 -15.47 3.69
CA ASP A 112 -17.84 -15.29 3.25
C ASP A 112 -17.95 -14.28 2.12
N GLU A 113 -17.10 -13.23 2.17
CA GLU A 113 -17.02 -12.19 1.15
C GLU A 113 -15.57 -11.82 0.87
N VAL A 114 -15.34 -11.34 -0.34
CA VAL A 114 -14.06 -10.73 -0.73
C VAL A 114 -14.33 -9.29 -1.15
N TRP A 115 -13.77 -8.34 -0.42
CA TRP A 115 -13.88 -6.92 -0.76
C TRP A 115 -12.67 -6.49 -1.58
N VAL A 116 -12.95 -5.94 -2.75
CA VAL A 116 -11.92 -5.44 -3.66
C VAL A 116 -11.92 -3.92 -3.59
N PRO A 117 -10.85 -3.30 -3.08
CA PRO A 117 -10.75 -1.84 -2.97
C PRO A 117 -10.39 -1.23 -4.33
N ASP A 118 -11.28 -1.36 -5.30
CA ASP A 118 -11.14 -0.87 -6.67
C ASP A 118 -12.52 -0.56 -7.25
N TYR A 119 -12.57 0.10 -8.40
CA TYR A 119 -13.79 0.28 -9.17
C TYR A 119 -14.18 -1.01 -9.89
N GLU A 120 -15.48 -1.27 -9.97
CA GLU A 120 -16.02 -2.45 -10.67
C GLU A 120 -15.90 -2.29 -12.19
N ASP A 121 -16.03 -1.08 -12.70
CA ASP A 121 -15.90 -0.82 -14.13
C ASP A 121 -14.45 -1.03 -14.60
N ILE A 122 -14.32 -1.83 -15.66
CA ILE A 122 -13.02 -2.13 -16.28
C ILE A 122 -12.30 -0.88 -16.79
N LYS A 123 -13.03 0.16 -17.16
CA LYS A 123 -12.45 1.41 -17.69
C LYS A 123 -11.80 2.24 -16.60
N ASP A 124 -12.41 2.25 -15.42
CA ASP A 124 -12.01 3.12 -14.31
C ASP A 124 -11.12 2.42 -13.28
N ASN A 125 -10.99 1.08 -13.38
CA ASN A 125 -10.24 0.32 -12.39
C ASN A 125 -8.75 0.68 -12.34
N LEU A 126 -8.20 0.69 -11.14
CA LEU A 126 -6.81 1.05 -10.86
C LEU A 126 -5.89 -0.17 -10.93
N SER A 127 -6.34 -1.31 -10.45
CA SER A 127 -5.53 -2.52 -10.30
C SER A 127 -5.43 -3.37 -11.58
N GLY A 128 -6.27 -3.12 -12.59
CA GLY A 128 -6.26 -3.84 -13.87
C GLY A 128 -6.42 -5.35 -13.69
N ASP A 129 -5.55 -6.14 -14.35
CA ASP A 129 -5.59 -7.60 -14.32
C ASP A 129 -5.37 -8.21 -12.93
N LEU A 130 -4.90 -7.42 -11.94
CA LEU A 130 -4.77 -7.90 -10.56
C LEU A 130 -6.13 -8.21 -9.94
N SER A 131 -7.17 -7.45 -10.27
CA SER A 131 -8.53 -7.70 -9.78
C SER A 131 -9.51 -8.11 -10.90
N HIS A 132 -9.24 -7.77 -12.16
CA HIS A 132 -10.12 -8.01 -13.31
C HIS A 132 -9.54 -9.03 -14.31
N GLY A 133 -8.39 -9.64 -14.02
CA GLY A 133 -7.65 -10.53 -14.93
C GLY A 133 -8.14 -11.97 -15.04
N GLY A 134 -9.37 -12.28 -14.62
CA GLY A 134 -9.89 -13.65 -14.63
C GLY A 134 -11.41 -13.73 -14.59
N HIS A 135 -11.93 -14.93 -14.35
CA HIS A 135 -13.36 -15.11 -14.15
C HIS A 135 -13.79 -14.49 -12.82
N PHE A 136 -14.88 -13.71 -12.87
CA PHE A 136 -15.46 -13.06 -11.73
C PHE A 136 -15.86 -14.07 -10.64
N ASP A 137 -15.35 -13.90 -9.43
CA ASP A 137 -15.84 -14.63 -8.26
C ASP A 137 -17.09 -13.92 -7.73
N LYS A 138 -18.22 -14.64 -7.67
CA LYS A 138 -19.51 -14.09 -7.23
C LYS A 138 -19.50 -13.53 -5.80
N ARG A 139 -18.46 -13.83 -5.00
CA ARG A 139 -18.25 -13.30 -3.65
C ARG A 139 -17.44 -12.02 -3.63
N ALA A 140 -16.80 -11.68 -4.75
CA ALA A 140 -16.05 -10.44 -4.85
C ALA A 140 -17.01 -9.24 -4.96
N LYS A 141 -16.82 -8.27 -4.09
CA LYS A 141 -17.54 -7.00 -4.06
C LYS A 141 -16.55 -5.87 -4.22
N TYR A 142 -16.69 -5.11 -5.29
CA TYR A 142 -15.90 -3.91 -5.49
C TYR A 142 -16.45 -2.80 -4.60
N ILE A 143 -15.59 -2.26 -3.72
CA ILE A 143 -16.00 -1.29 -2.69
C ILE A 143 -15.46 0.12 -2.95
N GLY A 144 -14.85 0.32 -4.11
CA GLY A 144 -14.14 1.54 -4.46
C GLY A 144 -12.77 1.67 -3.77
N PRO A 145 -11.92 2.59 -4.24
CA PRO A 145 -10.61 2.83 -3.64
C PRO A 145 -10.71 3.24 -2.17
N LEU A 146 -9.90 2.61 -1.31
CA LEU A 146 -9.81 2.93 0.11
C LEU A 146 -8.66 3.90 0.36
N SER A 147 -8.98 5.13 0.76
CA SER A 147 -7.98 6.13 1.11
C SER A 147 -8.33 6.80 2.43
N ARG A 148 -7.31 7.00 3.27
CA ARG A 148 -7.44 7.81 4.49
C ARG A 148 -7.77 9.28 4.20
N PHE A 149 -7.42 9.76 3.01
CA PHE A 149 -7.67 11.13 2.59
C PHE A 149 -9.11 11.38 2.17
N SER A 150 -9.90 10.35 1.90
CA SER A 150 -11.33 10.49 1.62
C SER A 150 -12.12 11.15 2.76
N LEU A 151 -11.59 11.09 4.00
CA LEU A 151 -12.16 11.74 5.18
C LEU A 151 -11.68 13.18 5.38
N CYS A 152 -10.71 13.64 4.60
CA CYS A 152 -10.17 14.98 4.65
C CYS A 152 -11.06 15.93 3.85
N THR A 153 -12.09 16.52 4.48
CA THR A 153 -12.95 17.50 3.83
C THR A 153 -12.21 18.83 3.64
N SER A 154 -12.46 19.51 2.51
CA SER A 154 -11.86 20.79 2.14
C SER A 154 -11.94 21.87 3.22
N LYS A 155 -12.98 21.86 4.08
CA LYS A 155 -13.14 22.77 5.22
C LYS A 155 -12.16 22.54 6.37
N LYS A 156 -11.70 21.29 6.59
CA LYS A 156 -10.70 20.97 7.63
C LYS A 156 -9.27 21.29 7.19
N ILE A 157 -9.02 21.26 5.88
CA ILE A 157 -7.70 21.46 5.29
C ILE A 157 -7.24 22.92 5.39
N GLN A 158 -8.16 23.90 5.29
CA GLN A 158 -7.81 25.32 5.23
C GLN A 158 -7.50 25.97 6.59
N ALA A 159 -7.86 25.35 7.70
CA ALA A 159 -7.68 25.93 9.03
C ALA A 159 -6.26 25.70 9.58
N GLY A 160 -5.32 26.52 9.17
CA GLY A 160 -4.02 26.70 9.86
C GLY A 160 -2.81 25.95 9.32
N CYS A 161 -2.91 25.20 8.27
CA CYS A 161 -1.77 24.47 7.68
C CYS A 161 -0.95 25.38 6.75
N ARG A 162 0.27 25.73 7.16
CA ARG A 162 1.21 26.51 6.33
C ARG A 162 2.27 25.56 5.76
N ILE A 163 2.05 25.06 4.56
CA ILE A 163 3.11 24.39 3.77
C ILE A 163 3.49 25.32 2.65
N ASN A 164 4.81 25.54 2.47
CA ASN A 164 5.33 26.25 1.33
C ASN A 164 4.94 25.53 0.04
N HIS A 165 4.79 26.29 -1.03
CA HIS A 165 4.52 25.71 -2.34
C HIS A 165 5.80 25.07 -2.89
N TYR A 166 5.72 23.80 -3.28
CA TYR A 166 6.81 23.06 -3.94
C TYR A 166 6.35 22.63 -5.33
N SER A 167 7.25 22.76 -6.31
CA SER A 167 6.97 22.26 -7.67
C SER A 167 6.88 20.74 -7.70
N THR A 168 7.72 20.07 -6.91
CA THR A 168 7.73 18.60 -6.80
C THR A 168 7.61 18.15 -5.33
N VAL A 169 6.78 17.13 -5.11
CA VAL A 169 6.67 16.44 -3.82
C VAL A 169 7.05 14.99 -4.02
N ALA A 170 8.04 14.52 -3.27
CA ALA A 170 8.45 13.12 -3.26
C ALA A 170 8.06 12.48 -1.92
N ILE A 171 7.35 11.34 -1.98
CA ILE A 171 6.89 10.63 -0.79
C ILE A 171 7.52 9.24 -0.79
N LEU A 172 8.36 9.00 0.20
CA LEU A 172 9.04 7.72 0.35
C LEU A 172 8.16 6.73 1.11
N SER A 173 8.11 5.52 0.60
CA SER A 173 7.42 4.38 1.23
C SER A 173 8.19 3.09 0.96
N GLY A 174 7.78 2.02 1.63
CA GLY A 174 8.39 0.70 1.47
C GLY A 174 9.45 0.38 2.53
N LEU A 175 10.02 -0.81 2.40
CA LEU A 175 10.98 -1.36 3.35
C LEU A 175 12.41 -0.94 3.02
N GLU A 176 13.27 -0.98 4.05
CA GLU A 176 14.73 -0.83 3.83
C GLU A 176 15.30 -2.10 3.17
N PRO A 177 16.37 -2.00 2.37
CA PRO A 177 17.12 -0.77 2.03
C PRO A 177 16.53 0.02 0.85
N GLN A 178 15.49 -0.48 0.19
CA GLN A 178 14.94 0.10 -1.04
C GLN A 178 14.41 1.53 -0.87
N ARG A 179 13.94 1.88 0.33
CA ARG A 179 13.51 3.26 0.65
C ARG A 179 14.72 4.21 0.67
N THR A 180 15.80 3.85 1.35
CA THR A 180 17.04 4.65 1.40
C THR A 180 17.68 4.79 0.01
N ILE A 181 17.72 3.73 -0.79
CA ILE A 181 18.22 3.79 -2.18
C ILE A 181 17.40 4.79 -3.00
N PHE A 182 16.08 4.75 -2.88
CA PHE A 182 15.19 5.64 -3.60
C PHE A 182 15.36 7.11 -3.14
N GLU A 183 15.53 7.34 -1.83
CA GLU A 183 15.85 8.65 -1.29
C GLU A 183 17.11 9.22 -1.95
N GLN A 184 18.19 8.45 -2.01
CA GLN A 184 19.46 8.86 -2.61
C GLN A 184 19.30 9.19 -4.10
N GLN A 185 18.56 8.39 -4.85
CA GLN A 185 18.28 8.65 -6.27
C GLN A 185 17.55 9.99 -6.48
N ILE A 186 16.53 10.27 -5.66
CA ILE A 186 15.78 11.53 -5.73
C ILE A 186 16.67 12.71 -5.36
N LEU A 187 17.42 12.62 -4.25
CA LEU A 187 18.32 13.68 -3.81
C LEU A 187 19.41 13.99 -4.85
N HIS A 188 19.98 12.97 -5.48
CA HIS A 188 20.94 13.14 -6.57
C HIS A 188 20.30 13.85 -7.76
N ARG A 189 19.11 13.45 -8.21
CA ARG A 189 18.38 14.09 -9.31
C ARG A 189 18.13 15.57 -9.04
N PHE A 190 17.73 15.95 -7.81
CA PHE A 190 17.38 17.32 -7.46
C PHE A 190 18.60 18.16 -7.01
N SER A 191 19.77 17.57 -6.79
CA SER A 191 20.99 18.32 -6.49
C SER A 191 21.47 19.20 -7.67
N ILE A 192 21.08 18.86 -8.89
CA ILE A 192 21.40 19.57 -10.14
C ILE A 192 20.18 20.29 -10.74
N SER A 193 19.01 20.18 -10.13
CA SER A 193 17.77 20.84 -10.57
C SER A 193 17.56 22.17 -9.86
N THR A 194 16.85 23.08 -10.50
CA THR A 194 16.38 24.35 -9.89
C THR A 194 14.97 24.21 -9.30
N ASP A 195 14.28 23.10 -9.59
CA ASP A 195 12.93 22.84 -9.10
C ASP A 195 12.90 22.66 -7.58
N SER A 196 11.92 23.26 -6.92
CA SER A 196 11.74 23.08 -5.48
C SER A 196 11.20 21.70 -5.17
N LEU A 197 11.86 20.97 -4.25
CA LEU A 197 11.51 19.64 -3.80
C LEU A 197 11.11 19.63 -2.34
N LEU A 198 9.94 19.05 -2.04
CA LEU A 198 9.61 18.56 -0.71
C LEU A 198 9.77 17.02 -0.68
N LEU A 199 10.71 16.54 0.12
CA LEU A 199 10.95 15.11 0.33
C LEU A 199 10.37 14.67 1.67
N VAL A 200 9.36 13.82 1.64
CA VAL A 200 8.73 13.22 2.83
C VAL A 200 9.23 11.80 3.02
N ARG A 201 10.00 11.56 4.09
CA ARG A 201 10.66 10.27 4.33
C ARG A 201 9.75 9.12 4.74
N GLY A 202 8.53 9.43 5.21
CA GLY A 202 7.61 8.41 5.74
C GLY A 202 8.04 7.79 7.07
N LYS A 203 8.84 8.50 7.88
CA LYS A 203 9.41 8.05 9.15
C LYS A 203 8.67 8.68 10.33
N VAL A 204 7.57 8.06 10.74
CA VAL A 204 6.66 8.59 11.79
C VAL A 204 7.31 8.66 13.18
N SER A 205 8.31 7.82 13.46
CA SER A 205 9.01 7.74 14.74
C SER A 205 10.16 8.73 14.87
N GLU A 206 10.62 9.34 13.78
CA GLU A 206 11.70 10.35 13.84
C GLU A 206 11.17 11.70 14.37
N PRO A 207 12.03 12.48 15.08
CA PRO A 207 11.69 13.84 15.47
C PRO A 207 11.30 14.69 14.25
N GLN A 208 10.33 15.61 14.44
CA GLN A 208 9.87 16.52 13.38
C GLN A 208 10.93 17.60 13.07
N THR A 209 12.04 17.17 12.48
CA THR A 209 13.16 18.03 12.11
C THR A 209 13.12 18.29 10.61
N THR A 210 12.98 19.54 10.23
CA THR A 210 13.05 19.95 8.83
C THR A 210 14.51 20.24 8.45
N ILE A 211 14.98 19.59 7.40
CA ILE A 211 16.31 19.85 6.83
C ILE A 211 16.10 20.62 5.53
N GLN A 212 16.69 21.81 5.44
CA GLN A 212 16.68 22.62 4.22
C GLN A 212 18.07 22.67 3.61
N LYS A 213 18.16 22.34 2.33
CA LYS A 213 19.40 22.40 1.55
C LYS A 213 19.09 22.91 0.14
N ASN A 214 19.45 24.16 -0.14
CA ASN A 214 19.16 24.84 -1.41
C ASN A 214 17.62 24.78 -1.73
N ASN A 215 17.26 24.17 -2.85
CA ASN A 215 15.89 23.96 -3.32
C ASN A 215 15.20 22.72 -2.73
N ILE A 216 15.86 21.97 -1.83
CA ILE A 216 15.36 20.72 -1.26
C ILE A 216 14.99 20.93 0.20
N THR A 217 13.75 20.61 0.55
CA THR A 217 13.25 20.52 1.93
C THR A 217 12.95 19.07 2.26
N ILE A 218 13.53 18.55 3.34
CA ILE A 218 13.35 17.18 3.79
C ILE A 218 12.64 17.17 5.13
N VAL A 219 11.55 16.40 5.22
CA VAL A 219 10.78 16.22 6.46
C VAL A 219 10.62 14.72 6.76
N PRO A 220 10.62 14.30 8.03
CA PRO A 220 10.46 12.89 8.39
C PRO A 220 9.07 12.39 8.04
N ASN A 221 8.02 13.15 8.31
CA ASN A 221 6.63 12.88 7.91
C ASN A 221 5.80 14.16 7.87
N LEU A 222 4.59 14.05 7.36
CA LEU A 222 3.54 15.07 7.38
C LEU A 222 2.29 14.46 8.01
N ASN A 223 1.46 15.28 8.65
CA ASN A 223 0.11 14.86 9.01
C ASN A 223 -0.78 14.80 7.75
N ASP A 224 -1.99 14.24 7.89
CA ASP A 224 -2.86 14.01 6.73
C ASP A 224 -3.27 15.30 6.02
N SER A 225 -3.55 16.37 6.75
CA SER A 225 -3.89 17.68 6.15
C SER A 225 -2.71 18.30 5.40
N GLU A 226 -1.51 18.25 6.00
CA GLU A 226 -0.28 18.70 5.37
C GLU A 226 0.03 17.89 4.10
N MET A 227 -0.14 16.57 4.16
CA MET A 227 0.08 15.69 3.02
C MET A 227 -0.86 16.01 1.87
N VAL A 228 -2.15 16.19 2.15
CA VAL A 228 -3.15 16.58 1.14
C VAL A 228 -2.79 17.90 0.48
N ILE A 229 -2.44 18.94 1.27
CA ILE A 229 -2.04 20.25 0.74
C ILE A 229 -0.78 20.11 -0.14
N ALA A 230 0.23 19.39 0.34
CA ALA A 230 1.47 19.19 -0.40
C ALA A 230 1.20 18.52 -1.76
N MET A 231 0.43 17.42 -1.77
CA MET A 231 0.15 16.66 -2.99
C MET A 231 -0.75 17.43 -3.97
N THR A 232 -1.80 18.10 -3.48
CA THR A 232 -2.76 18.82 -4.35
C THR A 232 -2.12 20.05 -5.00
N ASN A 233 -1.23 20.76 -4.29
CA ASN A 233 -0.56 21.95 -4.79
C ASN A 233 0.67 21.65 -5.65
N ALA A 234 1.24 20.46 -5.56
CA ALA A 234 2.40 20.09 -6.37
C ALA A 234 2.04 20.03 -7.87
N GLN A 235 3.00 20.37 -8.72
CA GLN A 235 2.93 20.13 -10.16
C GLN A 235 3.29 18.68 -10.48
N LYS A 236 4.20 18.08 -9.69
CA LYS A 236 4.68 16.72 -9.87
C LYS A 236 4.77 15.98 -8.53
N ILE A 237 4.39 14.71 -8.53
CA ILE A 237 4.45 13.86 -7.34
C ILE A 237 5.31 12.63 -7.68
N ILE A 238 6.36 12.36 -6.91
CA ILE A 238 7.25 11.21 -7.10
C ILE A 238 6.99 10.21 -5.97
N VAL A 239 6.55 9.01 -6.33
CA VAL A 239 6.16 7.98 -5.36
C VAL A 239 6.49 6.57 -5.82
N ARG A 240 6.51 5.61 -4.89
CA ARG A 240 6.45 4.18 -5.24
C ARG A 240 5.08 3.82 -5.77
N SER A 241 5.01 2.89 -6.73
CA SER A 241 3.76 2.39 -7.33
C SER A 241 3.05 1.33 -6.47
N GLY A 242 3.05 1.51 -5.13
CA GLY A 242 2.26 0.68 -4.23
C GLY A 242 0.77 0.99 -4.36
N TYR A 243 -0.09 -0.04 -4.31
CA TYR A 243 -1.52 0.14 -4.55
C TYR A 243 -2.20 1.10 -3.58
N SER A 244 -1.83 1.07 -2.29
CA SER A 244 -2.35 2.04 -1.31
C SER A 244 -2.02 3.49 -1.68
N THR A 245 -0.82 3.74 -2.22
CA THR A 245 -0.42 5.07 -2.71
C THR A 245 -1.24 5.48 -3.93
N ILE A 246 -1.51 4.54 -4.84
CA ILE A 246 -2.33 4.78 -6.02
C ILE A 246 -3.76 5.15 -5.61
N MET A 247 -4.36 4.43 -4.65
CA MET A 247 -5.67 4.77 -4.10
C MET A 247 -5.70 6.16 -3.44
N ASP A 248 -4.62 6.54 -2.75
CA ASP A 248 -4.48 7.87 -2.15
C ASP A 248 -4.41 8.97 -3.22
N LEU A 249 -3.63 8.76 -4.28
CA LEU A 249 -3.51 9.68 -5.42
C LEU A 249 -4.84 9.84 -6.16
N GLU A 250 -5.55 8.74 -6.37
CA GLU A 250 -6.87 8.72 -7.01
C GLU A 250 -7.90 9.48 -6.18
N ALA A 251 -7.98 9.19 -4.87
CA ALA A 251 -8.92 9.86 -3.96
C ALA A 251 -8.71 11.39 -3.88
N LEU A 252 -7.50 11.87 -4.14
CA LEU A 252 -7.16 13.29 -4.21
C LEU A 252 -7.29 13.89 -5.63
N GLY A 253 -7.57 13.08 -6.65
CA GLY A 253 -7.63 13.53 -8.03
C GLY A 253 -6.29 14.01 -8.61
N VAL A 254 -5.17 13.49 -8.08
CA VAL A 254 -3.82 13.90 -8.45
C VAL A 254 -2.99 12.79 -9.11
N LEU A 255 -3.62 11.66 -9.44
CA LEU A 255 -2.93 10.52 -10.05
C LEU A 255 -2.21 10.91 -11.37
N SER A 256 -2.80 11.81 -12.16
CA SER A 256 -2.20 12.30 -13.40
C SER A 256 -0.90 13.11 -13.22
N LYS A 257 -0.62 13.61 -12.01
CA LYS A 257 0.62 14.32 -11.66
C LYS A 257 1.72 13.36 -11.18
N ALA A 258 1.41 12.07 -11.00
CA ALA A 258 2.29 11.11 -10.35
C ALA A 258 3.32 10.51 -11.31
N GLU A 259 4.58 10.52 -10.89
CA GLU A 259 5.66 9.73 -11.45
C GLU A 259 5.83 8.49 -10.57
N LEU A 260 5.38 7.34 -11.09
CA LEU A 260 5.32 6.08 -10.36
C LEU A 260 6.62 5.28 -10.54
N HIS A 261 7.31 5.00 -9.42
CA HIS A 261 8.55 4.24 -9.42
C HIS A 261 8.34 2.88 -8.75
N PRO A 262 8.37 1.76 -9.50
CA PRO A 262 8.24 0.45 -8.89
C PRO A 262 9.43 0.13 -8.00
N THR A 263 9.20 -0.59 -6.89
CA THR A 263 10.29 -1.20 -6.14
C THR A 263 10.86 -2.36 -6.97
N PRO A 264 12.18 -2.39 -7.22
CA PRO A 264 12.79 -3.46 -7.99
C PRO A 264 12.42 -4.84 -7.43
N GLY A 265 11.96 -5.73 -8.29
CA GLY A 265 11.57 -7.08 -7.91
C GLY A 265 10.14 -7.25 -7.41
N GLN A 266 9.34 -6.21 -7.34
CA GLN A 266 7.91 -6.32 -7.03
C GLN A 266 7.08 -6.27 -8.32
N SER A 267 6.73 -7.45 -8.84
CA SER A 267 5.98 -7.59 -10.11
C SER A 267 4.64 -6.85 -10.12
N GLU A 268 3.98 -6.77 -8.98
CA GLU A 268 2.78 -5.96 -8.80
C GLU A 268 3.05 -4.48 -9.09
N GLN A 269 4.06 -3.91 -8.45
CA GLN A 269 4.39 -2.49 -8.61
C GLN A 269 4.89 -2.18 -10.03
N GLU A 270 5.65 -3.11 -10.63
CA GLU A 270 6.08 -3.00 -12.03
C GLU A 270 4.86 -2.98 -12.98
N TYR A 271 3.89 -3.86 -12.75
CA TYR A 271 2.65 -3.91 -13.52
C TYR A 271 1.82 -2.62 -13.36
N LEU A 272 1.60 -2.17 -12.13
CA LEU A 272 0.81 -0.96 -11.83
C LEU A 272 1.43 0.30 -12.44
N ALA A 273 2.77 0.46 -12.31
CA ALA A 273 3.47 1.58 -12.92
C ALA A 273 3.33 1.57 -14.45
N GLN A 274 3.50 0.40 -15.10
CA GLN A 274 3.34 0.29 -16.55
C GLN A 274 1.92 0.57 -17.02
N ARG A 275 0.90 0.14 -16.25
CA ARG A 275 -0.49 0.35 -16.57
C ARG A 275 -0.88 1.83 -16.49
N LEU A 276 -0.54 2.50 -15.37
CA LEU A 276 -1.02 3.84 -15.05
C LEU A 276 -0.19 4.97 -15.67
N MET A 277 1.05 4.70 -16.13
CA MET A 277 1.86 5.67 -16.86
C MET A 277 1.62 5.64 -18.39
N ARG A 278 0.79 4.73 -18.90
CA ARG A 278 0.45 4.62 -20.33
C ARG A 278 -0.83 5.36 -20.71
N VAL A 279 -1.46 6.03 -19.75
CA VAL A 279 -2.71 6.81 -19.97
C VAL A 279 -2.38 8.26 -20.25
#